data_aabd14fa580ad5cdefbfee8e25444539
#
_entry.id   aabd14fa580ad5cdefbfee8e25444539
#
_cell.length_a   1.000
_cell.length_b   1.000
_cell.length_c   1.000
_cell.angle_alpha   90.00
_cell.angle_beta   90.00
_cell.angle_gamma   90.00
#
_symmetry.space_group_name_H-M   'P 1'
#
loop_
_entity.id
_entity.type
_entity.pdbx_description
1 polymer ?
#
loop_
_entity_poly.entity_id
_entity_poly.type
_entity_poly.pdbx_seq_one_letter_code
_entity_poly.pdbx_strand_id
1 'polypeptide(L)' 'MLIRSVEQPMLEVVMKQADGNQTVAAEILGISRGTLRRKLADYGLS' A
#
# COMPACT_ATOMS: atom_id res chain seq x y z
N MET A 1 8.57 -21.47 -6.10
CA MET A 1 8.90 -20.63 -5.80
C MET A 1 8.24 -19.56 -5.81
N LEU A 2 8.24 -18.84 -5.27
CA LEU A 2 7.58 -17.94 -5.23
C LEU A 2 8.14 -16.71 -5.26
N ILE A 3 7.75 -15.88 -5.93
CA ILE A 3 8.24 -14.70 -5.97
C ILE A 3 7.48 -13.91 -5.10
N ARG A 4 8.04 -13.37 -4.15
CA ARG A 4 7.38 -12.63 -3.32
C ARG A 4 7.45 -11.26 -3.67
N SER A 5 6.49 -10.50 -3.78
CA SER A 5 6.50 -9.10 -4.04
C SER A 5 6.94 -8.36 -2.80
N VAL A 6 7.91 -7.51 -2.96
CA VAL A 6 8.36 -6.68 -1.87
C VAL A 6 7.32 -5.61 -1.59
N GLU A 7 6.51 -5.29 -2.58
CA GLU A 7 5.52 -4.24 -2.47
C GLU A 7 4.45 -4.55 -1.45
N GLN A 8 4.04 -5.80 -1.37
CA GLN A 8 2.97 -6.17 -0.45
C GLN A 8 3.31 -5.89 1.01
N PRO A 9 4.44 -6.39 1.53
CA PRO A 9 4.77 -6.09 2.92
C PRO A 9 5.05 -4.61 3.14
N MET A 10 5.57 -3.92 2.12
CA MET A 10 5.81 -2.50 2.24
C MET A 10 4.49 -1.74 2.38
N LEU A 11 3.49 -2.12 1.61
CA LEU A 11 2.18 -1.48 1.70
C LEU A 11 1.56 -1.70 3.07
N GLU A 12 1.72 -2.89 3.63
CA GLU A 12 1.18 -3.18 4.94
C GLU A 12 1.81 -2.29 6.00
N VAL A 13 3.12 -2.11 5.93
CA VAL A 13 3.82 -1.27 6.89
C VAL A 13 3.40 0.18 6.74
N VAL A 14 3.32 0.65 5.50
CA VAL A 14 2.93 2.03 5.25
C VAL A 14 1.50 2.29 5.74
N MET A 15 0.59 1.36 5.48
CA MET A 15 -0.78 1.54 5.94
C MET A 15 -0.85 1.56 7.46
N LYS A 16 -0.01 0.77 8.11
CA LYS A 16 0.03 0.76 9.54
C LYS A 16 0.54 2.10 10.07
N GLN A 17 1.59 2.63 9.46
CA GLN A 17 2.11 3.93 9.88
C GLN A 17 1.12 5.05 9.60
N ALA A 18 0.33 4.90 8.55
CA ALA A 18 -0.67 5.88 8.19
C ALA A 18 -1.96 5.70 9.00
N ASP A 19 -1.98 4.71 9.89
CA ASP A 19 -3.12 4.44 10.74
C ASP A 19 -4.38 4.19 9.91
N GLY A 20 -4.21 3.51 8.79
CA GLY A 20 -5.32 3.18 7.90
C GLY A 20 -5.75 4.30 6.98
N ASN A 21 -5.07 5.44 7.04
CA ASN A 21 -5.44 6.60 6.23
C ASN A 21 -4.75 6.51 4.88
N GLN A 22 -5.54 6.24 3.83
CA GLN A 22 -4.98 6.05 2.50
C GLN A 22 -4.34 7.32 1.96
N THR A 23 -4.87 8.48 2.31
CA THR A 23 -4.29 9.73 1.85
C THR A 23 -2.87 9.89 2.40
N VAL A 24 -2.71 9.62 3.68
CA VAL A 24 -1.39 9.74 4.32
C VAL A 24 -0.46 8.67 3.74
N ALA A 25 -0.96 7.45 3.56
CA ALA A 25 -0.14 6.38 3.01
C ALA A 25 0.35 6.71 1.61
N ALA A 26 -0.53 7.28 0.77
CA ALA A 26 -0.15 7.67 -0.58
C ALA A 26 0.92 8.75 -0.54
N GLU A 27 0.82 9.66 0.40
CA GLU A 27 1.82 10.71 0.54
C GLU A 27 3.17 10.13 0.95
N ILE A 28 3.15 9.18 1.86
CA ILE A 28 4.38 8.53 2.28
C ILE A 28 5.06 7.84 1.11
N LEU A 29 4.26 7.19 0.25
CA LEU A 29 4.79 6.48 -0.89
C LEU A 29 5.10 7.37 -2.08
N GLY A 30 4.59 8.60 -2.08
CA GLY A 30 4.80 9.51 -3.20
C GLY A 30 3.96 9.16 -4.42
N ILE A 31 2.80 8.55 -4.22
CA ILE A 31 1.92 8.17 -5.32
C ILE A 31 0.54 8.76 -5.09
N SER A 32 -0.30 8.71 -6.11
CA SER A 32 -1.65 9.21 -5.97
C SER A 32 -2.47 8.23 -5.14
N ARG A 33 -3.53 8.75 -4.54
CA ARG A 33 -4.43 7.93 -3.74
C ARG A 33 -5.09 6.85 -4.59
N GLY A 34 -5.45 7.18 -5.82
CA GLY A 34 -6.05 6.21 -6.72
C GLY A 34 -5.10 5.06 -7.02
N THR A 35 -3.83 5.36 -7.23
CA THR A 35 -2.83 4.33 -7.46
C THR A 35 -2.68 3.45 -6.23
N LEU A 36 -2.68 4.06 -5.05
CA LEU A 36 -2.57 3.29 -3.82
C LEU A 36 -3.76 2.35 -3.66
N ARG A 37 -4.97 2.83 -3.90
CA ARG A 37 -6.15 2.00 -3.77
C ARG A 37 -6.08 0.80 -4.70
N ARG A 38 -5.61 1.03 -5.91
CA ARG A 38 -5.48 -0.06 -6.87
C ARG A 38 -4.48 -1.11 -6.38
N LYS A 39 -3.36 -0.64 -5.87
CA LYS A 39 -2.35 -1.57 -5.35
C LYS A 39 -2.88 -2.36 -4.18
N LEU A 40 -3.60 -1.72 -3.29
CA LEU A 40 -4.18 -2.40 -2.14
C LEU A 40 -5.17 -3.46 -2.59
N ALA A 41 -5.99 -3.14 -3.59
CA ALA A 41 -6.94 -4.08 -4.11
C ALA A 41 -6.24 -5.27 -4.76
N ASP A 42 -5.15 -5.00 -5.49
CA ASP A 42 -4.40 -6.06 -6.16
C ASP A 42 -3.84 -7.06 -5.16
N TYR A 43 -3.51 -6.61 -3.97
CA TYR A 43 -2.96 -7.50 -2.95
C TYR A 43 -4.00 -7.92 -1.92
N GLY A 44 -5.25 -7.50 -2.10
CA GLY A 44 -6.30 -7.87 -1.18
C GLY A 44 -6.17 -7.22 0.18
N LEU A 45 -5.55 -6.04 0.23
CA LEU A 45 -5.32 -5.33 1.48
C LEU A 45 -6.31 -4.23 1.75
N SER A 46 -7.16 -3.92 0.82
CA SER A 46 -8.10 -2.81 1.02
C SER A 46 -9.31 -3.20 1.85
#